data_91487334d41fc913699e821cffcb8916
#
_entry.id   91487334d41fc913699e821cffcb8916
#
_cell.length_a   1.000
_cell.length_b   1.000
_cell.length_c   1.000
_cell.angle_alpha   90.00
_cell.angle_beta   90.00
_cell.angle_gamma   90.00
#
_symmetry.space_group_name_H-M   'P 1'
#
loop_
_entity.id
_entity.type
_entity.pdbx_description
1 polymer ?
#
loop_
_entity_poly.entity_id
_entity_poly.type
_entity_poly.pdbx_seq_one_letter_code
_entity_poly.pdbx_strand_id
1 'polypeptide(L)'
;MFHHSSKLQYPVRVDKPDPEFAMLLQQAIGGVEGEIRVAMQYFFQAMGARGDARIKDLLISTATEELAHIEMLGYAVALNLEGAPLSYQEASAQDPVVNAILGGMNPRHILSSGLSAMPVNANGVPFDMSHIYASGNVAADMLANVTAEATGRVLATRLYNFTEDKGMKDFLSFLIARDTMHQQQWLAVIEEMGGIGASLPIPNSFPPEGEANEHSYYCLNTSLDKPLPEGRWSQGPSYDGRGQFTAKQEPELLGSEPLLGNARPGSGAQQEQISGVPPEQPV
;
A
#
# COMPACT_ATOMS: atom_id res chain seq x y z
N MET A 1 -18.90 -11.71 -11.54
CA MET A 1 -18.32 -10.61 -12.33
C MET A 1 -18.25 -11.02 -13.80
N PHE A 2 -19.37 -11.00 -14.52
CA PHE A 2 -19.41 -11.38 -15.94
C PHE A 2 -20.26 -10.37 -16.74
N HIS A 3 -20.22 -9.12 -16.35
CA HIS A 3 -20.95 -8.08 -17.06
C HIS A 3 -20.00 -6.92 -17.34
N HIS A 4 -20.11 -6.37 -18.55
CA HIS A 4 -19.42 -5.17 -18.99
C HIS A 4 -20.46 -4.10 -19.33
N SER A 5 -20.18 -2.85 -18.99
CA SER A 5 -20.97 -1.70 -19.42
C SER A 5 -20.08 -0.76 -20.23
N SER A 6 -20.62 -0.17 -21.29
CA SER A 6 -19.95 0.89 -22.03
C SER A 6 -20.04 2.28 -21.35
N LYS A 7 -20.61 2.32 -20.15
CA LYS A 7 -20.74 3.56 -19.37
C LYS A 7 -19.75 3.52 -18.19
N LEU A 8 -19.01 4.60 -18.03
CA LEU A 8 -18.16 4.80 -16.88
C LEU A 8 -18.99 5.12 -15.62
N GLN A 9 -18.47 4.80 -14.45
CA GLN A 9 -19.07 5.13 -13.16
C GLN A 9 -19.19 6.66 -12.96
N TYR A 10 -18.19 7.42 -13.44
CA TYR A 10 -18.18 8.88 -13.41
C TYR A 10 -17.57 9.43 -14.70
N PRO A 11 -17.99 10.64 -15.17
CA PRO A 11 -17.40 11.23 -16.36
C PRO A 11 -15.92 11.54 -16.19
N VAL A 12 -15.12 11.21 -17.22
CA VAL A 12 -13.70 11.59 -17.29
C VAL A 12 -13.52 12.60 -18.40
N ARG A 13 -12.98 13.78 -18.09
CA ARG A 13 -12.78 14.87 -19.02
C ARG A 13 -11.46 15.55 -18.75
N VAL A 14 -10.76 15.89 -19.83
CA VAL A 14 -9.53 16.70 -19.84
C VAL A 14 -9.78 17.92 -20.68
N ASP A 15 -9.62 19.11 -20.10
CA ASP A 15 -9.80 20.37 -20.84
C ASP A 15 -8.56 20.68 -21.68
N LYS A 16 -7.36 20.34 -21.19
CA LYS A 16 -6.10 20.51 -21.88
C LYS A 16 -5.17 19.33 -21.60
N PRO A 17 -4.81 18.53 -22.62
CA PRO A 17 -3.89 17.41 -22.46
C PRO A 17 -2.56 17.81 -21.80
N ASP A 18 -2.10 16.99 -20.84
CA ASP A 18 -0.87 17.18 -20.09
C ASP A 18 -0.15 15.82 -19.95
N PRO A 19 0.87 15.55 -20.80
CA PRO A 19 1.60 14.30 -20.78
C PRO A 19 2.41 14.05 -19.48
N GLU A 20 2.84 15.11 -18.80
CA GLU A 20 3.49 14.99 -17.49
C GLU A 20 2.49 14.53 -16.44
N PHE A 21 1.30 15.11 -16.44
CA PHE A 21 0.24 14.69 -15.54
C PHE A 21 -0.24 13.26 -15.84
N ALA A 22 -0.26 12.83 -17.10
CA ALA A 22 -0.54 11.44 -17.47
C ALA A 22 0.45 10.46 -16.82
N MET A 23 1.75 10.84 -16.78
CA MET A 23 2.76 10.05 -16.07
C MET A 23 2.47 9.97 -14.56
N LEU A 24 2.08 11.07 -13.93
CA LEU A 24 1.75 11.10 -12.50
C LEU A 24 0.50 10.27 -12.17
N LEU A 25 -0.53 10.29 -13.03
CA LEU A 25 -1.74 9.48 -12.88
C LEU A 25 -1.44 7.97 -12.84
N GLN A 26 -0.36 7.52 -13.47
CA GLN A 26 0.06 6.11 -13.41
C GLN A 26 0.34 5.65 -11.98
N GLN A 27 0.74 6.55 -11.07
CA GLN A 27 0.90 6.19 -9.66
C GLN A 27 -0.42 5.72 -9.03
N ALA A 28 -1.54 6.33 -9.40
CA ALA A 28 -2.86 5.91 -8.93
C ALA A 28 -3.33 4.60 -9.58
N ILE A 29 -2.77 4.18 -10.70
CA ILE A 29 -3.08 2.88 -11.31
C ILE A 29 -2.22 1.77 -10.70
N GLY A 30 -0.92 1.83 -10.90
CA GLY A 30 0.01 0.73 -10.60
C GLY A 30 1.01 1.04 -9.48
N GLY A 31 0.84 2.12 -8.73
CA GLY A 31 1.61 2.40 -7.53
C GLY A 31 1.19 1.52 -6.35
N VAL A 32 1.99 1.56 -5.29
CA VAL A 32 1.71 0.81 -4.05
C VAL A 32 0.42 1.29 -3.34
N GLU A 33 -0.01 2.52 -3.60
CA GLU A 33 -1.26 3.11 -3.13
C GLU A 33 -2.38 3.10 -4.20
N GLY A 34 -2.11 2.51 -5.38
CA GLY A 34 -2.98 2.60 -6.54
C GLY A 34 -4.11 1.56 -6.57
N GLU A 35 -5.04 1.76 -7.51
CA GLU A 35 -6.29 1.01 -7.62
C GLU A 35 -6.08 -0.48 -7.95
N ILE A 36 -5.01 -0.85 -8.67
CA ILE A 36 -4.70 -2.27 -8.91
C ILE A 36 -4.46 -3.01 -7.59
N ARG A 37 -3.77 -2.37 -6.63
CA ARG A 37 -3.54 -2.96 -5.31
C ARG A 37 -4.85 -3.25 -4.61
N VAL A 38 -5.71 -2.26 -4.46
CA VAL A 38 -6.95 -2.41 -3.68
C VAL A 38 -7.95 -3.34 -4.37
N ALA A 39 -8.09 -3.26 -5.69
CA ALA A 39 -8.90 -4.18 -6.47
C ALA A 39 -8.49 -5.65 -6.23
N MET A 40 -7.20 -5.95 -6.35
CA MET A 40 -6.68 -7.30 -6.14
C MET A 40 -6.70 -7.70 -4.66
N GLN A 41 -6.42 -6.79 -3.75
CA GLN A 41 -6.46 -7.04 -2.31
C GLN A 41 -7.86 -7.47 -1.88
N TYR A 42 -8.89 -6.72 -2.19
CA TYR A 42 -10.28 -7.04 -1.83
C TYR A 42 -10.77 -8.31 -2.52
N PHE A 43 -10.40 -8.52 -3.78
CA PHE A 43 -10.72 -9.74 -4.50
C PHE A 43 -10.15 -10.99 -3.82
N PHE A 44 -8.87 -10.99 -3.47
CA PHE A 44 -8.24 -12.15 -2.82
C PHE A 44 -8.63 -12.30 -1.37
N GLN A 45 -8.89 -11.22 -0.63
CA GLN A 45 -9.49 -11.28 0.69
C GLN A 45 -10.87 -11.95 0.66
N ALA A 46 -11.70 -11.66 -0.36
CA ALA A 46 -12.99 -12.30 -0.54
C ALA A 46 -12.86 -13.82 -0.74
N MET A 47 -11.80 -14.29 -1.41
CA MET A 47 -11.52 -15.73 -1.56
C MET A 47 -11.10 -16.37 -0.23
N GLY A 48 -10.48 -15.61 0.65
CA GLY A 48 -10.05 -16.03 1.99
C GLY A 48 -11.12 -15.89 3.07
N ALA A 49 -12.10 -14.99 2.90
CA ALA A 49 -13.12 -14.70 3.89
C ALA A 49 -13.96 -15.93 4.26
N ARG A 50 -14.10 -16.17 5.55
CA ARG A 50 -14.93 -17.24 6.12
C ARG A 50 -15.94 -16.65 7.09
N GLY A 51 -17.07 -17.35 7.29
CA GLY A 51 -18.13 -16.92 8.18
C GLY A 51 -19.22 -16.15 7.47
N ASP A 52 -19.38 -14.86 7.73
CA ASP A 52 -20.47 -14.05 7.18
C ASP A 52 -20.32 -13.81 5.67
N ALA A 53 -21.25 -14.34 4.87
CA ALA A 53 -21.26 -14.19 3.43
C ALA A 53 -21.40 -12.72 2.98
N ARG A 54 -22.01 -11.85 3.78
CA ARG A 54 -22.17 -10.42 3.49
C ARG A 54 -20.81 -9.73 3.34
N ILE A 55 -19.82 -10.11 4.16
CA ILE A 55 -18.46 -9.54 4.09
C ILE A 55 -17.78 -9.93 2.78
N LYS A 56 -17.95 -11.20 2.37
CA LYS A 56 -17.43 -11.65 1.06
C LYS A 56 -18.07 -10.87 -0.09
N ASP A 57 -19.39 -10.69 -0.05
CA ASP A 57 -20.11 -9.96 -1.10
C ASP A 57 -19.70 -8.48 -1.14
N LEU A 58 -19.51 -7.86 0.03
CA LEU A 58 -18.99 -6.50 0.13
C LEU A 58 -17.58 -6.38 -0.48
N LEU A 59 -16.67 -7.28 -0.15
CA LEU A 59 -15.31 -7.31 -0.69
C LEU A 59 -15.32 -7.46 -2.22
N ILE A 60 -16.15 -8.35 -2.77
CA ILE A 60 -16.28 -8.53 -4.23
C ILE A 60 -16.88 -7.29 -4.90
N SER A 61 -17.88 -6.67 -4.28
CA SER A 61 -18.52 -5.46 -4.82
C SER A 61 -17.51 -4.30 -4.87
N THR A 62 -16.75 -4.11 -3.79
CA THR A 62 -15.74 -3.05 -3.74
C THR A 62 -14.58 -3.35 -4.71
N ALA A 63 -14.09 -4.59 -4.78
CA ALA A 63 -13.08 -4.97 -5.77
C ALA A 63 -13.53 -4.70 -7.22
N THR A 64 -14.83 -4.88 -7.49
CA THR A 64 -15.41 -4.58 -8.80
C THR A 64 -15.46 -3.09 -9.07
N GLU A 65 -15.76 -2.29 -8.06
CA GLU A 65 -15.73 -0.82 -8.16
C GLU A 65 -14.32 -0.30 -8.42
N GLU A 66 -13.29 -0.87 -7.77
CA GLU A 66 -11.89 -0.48 -8.02
C GLU A 66 -11.44 -0.81 -9.45
N LEU A 67 -11.99 -1.85 -10.08
CA LEU A 67 -11.76 -2.07 -11.52
C LEU A 67 -12.35 -0.94 -12.37
N ALA A 68 -13.50 -0.37 -11.99
CA ALA A 68 -14.05 0.80 -12.67
C ALA A 68 -13.18 2.06 -12.43
N HIS A 69 -12.57 2.21 -11.26
CA HIS A 69 -11.61 3.30 -11.01
C HIS A 69 -10.37 3.16 -11.89
N ILE A 70 -9.84 1.94 -12.05
CA ILE A 70 -8.73 1.67 -12.99
C ILE A 70 -9.14 2.04 -14.43
N GLU A 71 -10.36 1.68 -14.86
CA GLU A 71 -10.87 2.03 -16.18
C GLU A 71 -10.90 3.55 -16.37
N MET A 72 -11.48 4.28 -15.43
CA MET A 72 -11.57 5.76 -15.49
C MET A 72 -10.18 6.42 -15.49
N LEU A 73 -9.25 5.95 -14.65
CA LEU A 73 -7.86 6.42 -14.65
C LEU A 73 -7.16 6.12 -15.97
N GLY A 74 -7.45 4.96 -16.57
CA GLY A 74 -6.94 4.60 -17.90
C GLY A 74 -7.37 5.59 -18.98
N TYR A 75 -8.65 5.99 -18.98
CA TYR A 75 -9.13 7.07 -19.85
C TYR A 75 -8.50 8.41 -19.52
N ALA A 76 -8.34 8.76 -18.25
CA ALA A 76 -7.69 10.01 -17.85
C ALA A 76 -6.24 10.09 -18.34
N VAL A 77 -5.47 8.98 -18.28
CA VAL A 77 -4.12 8.89 -18.86
C VAL A 77 -4.16 9.09 -20.36
N ALA A 78 -5.02 8.35 -21.07
CA ALA A 78 -5.11 8.42 -22.53
C ALA A 78 -5.51 9.84 -23.03
N LEU A 79 -6.48 10.48 -22.37
CA LEU A 79 -6.90 11.84 -22.71
C LEU A 79 -5.81 12.88 -22.46
N ASN A 80 -5.01 12.73 -21.41
CA ASN A 80 -3.87 13.60 -21.14
C ASN A 80 -2.69 13.37 -22.12
N LEU A 81 -2.66 12.23 -22.81
CA LEU A 81 -1.69 11.90 -23.85
C LEU A 81 -2.22 12.23 -25.27
N GLU A 82 -3.46 12.71 -25.41
CA GLU A 82 -4.05 13.01 -26.70
C GLU A 82 -3.25 14.09 -27.42
N GLY A 83 -2.89 13.83 -28.68
CA GLY A 83 -2.04 14.74 -29.46
C GLY A 83 -0.55 14.71 -29.12
N ALA A 84 -0.12 13.88 -28.16
CA ALA A 84 1.29 13.67 -27.89
C ALA A 84 1.96 12.93 -29.08
N PRO A 85 3.27 13.21 -29.37
CA PRO A 85 3.94 12.57 -30.49
C PRO A 85 4.14 11.08 -30.26
N LEU A 86 3.94 10.28 -31.31
CA LEU A 86 4.11 8.82 -31.29
C LEU A 86 5.56 8.37 -31.53
N SER A 87 6.43 9.28 -31.93
CA SER A 87 7.84 8.98 -32.18
C SER A 87 8.76 10.13 -31.76
N TYR A 88 10.03 9.83 -31.53
CA TYR A 88 11.04 10.86 -31.28
C TYR A 88 11.24 11.82 -32.49
N GLN A 89 11.00 11.35 -33.70
CA GLN A 89 11.08 12.18 -34.88
C GLN A 89 9.97 13.24 -34.93
N GLU A 90 8.73 12.84 -34.61
CA GLU A 90 7.59 13.76 -34.51
C GLU A 90 7.76 14.74 -33.34
N ALA A 91 8.24 14.24 -32.19
CA ALA A 91 8.57 15.08 -31.05
C ALA A 91 9.58 16.15 -31.40
N SER A 92 10.71 15.79 -32.05
CA SER A 92 11.78 16.71 -32.45
C SER A 92 11.34 17.75 -33.47
N ALA A 93 10.33 17.45 -34.27
CA ALA A 93 9.77 18.38 -35.27
C ALA A 93 8.92 19.49 -34.62
N GLN A 94 8.42 19.31 -33.41
CA GLN A 94 7.58 20.30 -32.71
C GLN A 94 8.41 21.31 -31.90
N ASP A 95 9.26 20.83 -31.01
CA ASP A 95 10.15 21.65 -30.18
C ASP A 95 11.35 20.81 -29.71
N PRO A 96 12.57 21.11 -30.11
CA PRO A 96 13.74 20.28 -29.78
C PRO A 96 14.06 20.16 -28.30
N VAL A 97 13.73 21.15 -27.47
CA VAL A 97 14.03 21.15 -26.05
C VAL A 97 12.93 20.42 -25.26
N VAL A 98 11.70 20.82 -25.48
CA VAL A 98 10.54 20.22 -24.80
C VAL A 98 10.35 18.77 -25.22
N ASN A 99 10.52 18.50 -26.49
CA ASN A 99 10.33 17.19 -27.08
C ASN A 99 11.48 16.22 -26.82
N ALA A 100 12.69 16.70 -26.54
CA ALA A 100 13.77 15.83 -26.03
C ALA A 100 13.42 15.20 -24.70
N ILE A 101 12.55 15.82 -23.92
CA ILE A 101 12.02 15.33 -22.64
C ILE A 101 10.60 14.76 -22.84
N LEU A 102 10.08 14.77 -24.09
CA LEU A 102 8.70 14.37 -24.42
C LEU A 102 7.64 15.09 -23.57
N GLY A 103 7.87 16.37 -23.24
CA GLY A 103 6.98 17.14 -22.36
C GLY A 103 6.78 16.52 -20.95
N GLY A 104 7.75 15.78 -20.46
CA GLY A 104 7.66 15.03 -19.19
C GLY A 104 7.02 13.64 -19.33
N MET A 105 6.58 13.25 -20.53
CA MET A 105 5.97 11.95 -20.78
C MET A 105 6.96 10.80 -20.57
N ASN A 106 6.52 9.74 -19.89
CA ASN A 106 7.32 8.52 -19.81
C ASN A 106 7.45 7.88 -21.20
N PRO A 107 8.68 7.62 -21.71
CA PRO A 107 8.89 7.00 -23.03
C PRO A 107 8.15 5.68 -23.25
N ARG A 108 7.81 4.96 -22.18
CA ARG A 108 7.02 3.72 -22.26
C ARG A 108 5.60 3.93 -22.74
N HIS A 109 5.02 5.13 -22.57
CA HIS A 109 3.73 5.47 -23.16
C HIS A 109 3.74 5.39 -24.69
N ILE A 110 4.89 5.69 -25.32
CA ILE A 110 5.07 5.49 -26.78
C ILE A 110 5.44 4.03 -27.07
N LEU A 111 6.53 3.56 -26.47
CA LEU A 111 7.19 2.30 -26.88
C LEU A 111 6.40 1.05 -26.50
N SER A 112 5.69 1.08 -25.38
CA SER A 112 5.02 -0.09 -24.84
C SER A 112 3.51 -0.05 -24.95
N SER A 113 2.87 1.12 -24.91
CA SER A 113 1.40 1.21 -24.83
C SER A 113 0.76 2.04 -25.93
N GLY A 114 1.53 2.73 -26.80
CA GLY A 114 0.95 3.54 -27.87
C GLY A 114 0.03 4.66 -27.36
N LEU A 115 0.50 5.42 -26.35
CA LEU A 115 -0.22 6.52 -25.70
C LEU A 115 -1.42 6.08 -24.85
N SER A 116 -1.31 4.96 -24.17
CA SER A 116 -2.34 4.51 -23.23
C SER A 116 -1.77 4.21 -21.84
N ALA A 117 -2.66 3.93 -20.89
CA ALA A 117 -2.29 3.52 -19.54
C ALA A 117 -1.65 2.12 -19.53
N MET A 118 -0.83 1.91 -18.52
CA MET A 118 -0.15 0.63 -18.24
C MET A 118 -0.35 0.25 -16.77
N PRO A 119 -0.22 -1.03 -16.40
CA PRO A 119 -0.23 -1.47 -15.01
C PRO A 119 1.12 -1.18 -14.32
N VAL A 120 1.51 0.09 -14.28
CA VAL A 120 2.80 0.57 -13.76
C VAL A 120 2.60 1.80 -12.88
N ASN A 121 3.59 2.11 -12.04
CA ASN A 121 3.64 3.36 -11.30
C ASN A 121 4.14 4.54 -12.16
N ALA A 122 4.23 5.74 -11.60
CA ALA A 122 4.70 6.94 -12.29
C ALA A 122 6.11 6.80 -12.90
N ASN A 123 6.97 5.97 -12.34
CA ASN A 123 8.30 5.69 -12.87
C ASN A 123 8.34 4.57 -13.93
N GLY A 124 7.19 4.04 -14.33
CA GLY A 124 7.08 2.93 -15.26
C GLY A 124 7.47 1.57 -14.69
N VAL A 125 7.56 1.44 -13.37
CA VAL A 125 7.80 0.15 -12.71
C VAL A 125 6.49 -0.63 -12.67
N PRO A 126 6.46 -1.89 -13.16
CA PRO A 126 5.27 -2.72 -13.12
C PRO A 126 4.72 -2.89 -11.69
N PHE A 127 3.39 -2.97 -11.58
CA PHE A 127 2.75 -3.29 -10.31
C PHE A 127 3.25 -4.64 -9.78
N ASP A 128 3.58 -4.68 -8.49
CA ASP A 128 4.05 -5.88 -7.82
C ASP A 128 2.94 -6.46 -6.93
N MET A 129 2.53 -7.69 -7.24
CA MET A 129 1.49 -8.41 -6.48
C MET A 129 1.87 -8.66 -5.02
N SER A 130 3.13 -8.53 -4.62
CA SER A 130 3.57 -8.62 -3.22
C SER A 130 3.03 -7.49 -2.32
N HIS A 131 2.51 -6.42 -2.92
CA HIS A 131 1.84 -5.34 -2.18
C HIS A 131 0.43 -5.71 -1.68
N ILE A 132 -0.12 -6.83 -2.13
CA ILE A 132 -1.46 -7.29 -1.74
C ILE A 132 -1.39 -7.92 -0.34
N TYR A 133 -2.28 -7.49 0.53
CA TYR A 133 -2.49 -8.09 1.84
C TYR A 133 -3.82 -8.83 1.88
N ALA A 134 -3.77 -10.14 1.99
CA ALA A 134 -4.94 -11.00 2.09
C ALA A 134 -4.59 -12.17 3.04
N SER A 135 -4.87 -12.01 4.32
CA SER A 135 -4.43 -12.93 5.38
C SER A 135 -5.39 -14.10 5.60
N GLY A 136 -6.63 -13.98 5.13
CA GLY A 136 -7.72 -14.89 5.48
C GLY A 136 -8.28 -14.68 6.90
N ASN A 137 -7.77 -13.69 7.64
CA ASN A 137 -8.33 -13.21 8.90
C ASN A 137 -9.10 -11.91 8.64
N VAL A 138 -10.43 -11.94 8.74
CA VAL A 138 -11.29 -10.81 8.37
C VAL A 138 -10.94 -9.55 9.16
N ALA A 139 -10.65 -9.65 10.45
CA ALA A 139 -10.30 -8.48 11.26
C ALA A 139 -9.00 -7.81 10.79
N ALA A 140 -7.96 -8.62 10.52
CA ALA A 140 -6.69 -8.14 9.99
C ALA A 140 -6.85 -7.51 8.60
N ASP A 141 -7.65 -8.16 7.74
CA ASP A 141 -7.90 -7.70 6.39
C ASP A 141 -8.67 -6.36 6.39
N MET A 142 -9.67 -6.18 7.26
CA MET A 142 -10.39 -4.90 7.39
C MET A 142 -9.49 -3.77 7.88
N LEU A 143 -8.61 -3.99 8.84
CA LEU A 143 -7.64 -2.99 9.29
C LEU A 143 -6.64 -2.61 8.19
N ALA A 144 -6.18 -3.59 7.42
CA ALA A 144 -5.33 -3.35 6.25
C ALA A 144 -6.06 -2.51 5.18
N ASN A 145 -7.37 -2.75 4.98
CA ASN A 145 -8.19 -2.02 4.02
C ASN A 145 -8.40 -0.56 4.44
N VAL A 146 -8.71 -0.30 5.72
CA VAL A 146 -8.78 1.08 6.25
C VAL A 146 -7.49 1.86 5.96
N THR A 147 -6.34 1.21 6.12
CA THR A 147 -5.02 1.82 5.85
C THR A 147 -4.81 2.03 4.35
N ALA A 148 -5.19 1.06 3.51
CA ALA A 148 -5.05 1.15 2.06
C ALA A 148 -5.83 2.36 1.51
N GLU A 149 -7.10 2.51 1.90
CA GLU A 149 -7.94 3.64 1.51
C GLU A 149 -7.39 4.99 2.00
N ALA A 150 -6.87 5.02 3.24
CA ALA A 150 -6.26 6.24 3.77
C ALA A 150 -5.07 6.70 2.91
N THR A 151 -4.22 5.78 2.46
CA THR A 151 -3.04 6.09 1.62
C THR A 151 -3.41 6.42 0.19
N GLY A 152 -4.39 5.72 -0.41
CA GLY A 152 -4.98 6.04 -1.72
C GLY A 152 -5.56 7.44 -1.76
N ARG A 153 -6.37 7.77 -0.76
CA ARG A 153 -6.97 9.10 -0.62
C ARG A 153 -5.93 10.23 -0.50
N VAL A 154 -4.82 10.00 0.20
CA VAL A 154 -3.71 10.95 0.27
C VAL A 154 -3.07 11.13 -1.11
N LEU A 155 -2.84 10.05 -1.86
CA LEU A 155 -2.30 10.11 -3.22
C LEU A 155 -3.25 10.87 -4.16
N ALA A 156 -4.54 10.54 -4.18
CA ALA A 156 -5.54 11.22 -5.01
C ALA A 156 -5.62 12.72 -4.67
N THR A 157 -5.53 13.10 -3.39
CA THR A 157 -5.47 14.50 -2.95
C THR A 157 -4.23 15.22 -3.48
N ARG A 158 -3.07 14.57 -3.51
CA ARG A 158 -1.84 15.14 -4.08
C ARG A 158 -1.98 15.36 -5.59
N LEU A 159 -2.52 14.40 -6.31
CA LEU A 159 -2.81 14.52 -7.73
C LEU A 159 -3.81 15.66 -8.00
N TYR A 160 -4.87 15.77 -7.20
CA TYR A 160 -5.84 16.87 -7.28
C TYR A 160 -5.17 18.25 -7.13
N ASN A 161 -4.24 18.39 -6.19
CA ASN A 161 -3.53 19.64 -5.95
C ASN A 161 -2.44 19.91 -7.00
N PHE A 162 -2.01 18.92 -7.74
CA PHE A 162 -0.95 19.05 -8.74
C PHE A 162 -1.47 19.60 -10.07
N THR A 163 -2.70 19.31 -10.45
CA THR A 163 -3.31 19.78 -11.71
C THR A 163 -4.14 21.04 -11.52
N GLU A 164 -4.22 21.87 -12.57
CA GLU A 164 -5.21 22.98 -12.66
C GLU A 164 -6.33 22.66 -13.65
N ASP A 165 -6.30 21.52 -14.34
CA ASP A 165 -7.34 21.09 -15.25
C ASP A 165 -8.65 20.80 -14.48
N LYS A 166 -9.73 21.50 -14.85
CA LYS A 166 -11.01 21.42 -14.15
C LYS A 166 -11.66 20.04 -14.30
N GLY A 167 -11.50 19.40 -15.44
CA GLY A 167 -12.01 18.07 -15.69
C GLY A 167 -11.31 17.03 -14.82
N MET A 168 -10.00 17.15 -14.68
CA MET A 168 -9.21 16.27 -13.80
C MET A 168 -9.52 16.53 -12.33
N LYS A 169 -9.65 17.77 -11.89
CA LYS A 169 -10.07 18.10 -10.51
C LYS A 169 -11.44 17.52 -10.17
N ASP A 170 -12.40 17.63 -11.07
CA ASP A 170 -13.74 17.06 -10.91
C ASP A 170 -13.67 15.53 -10.75
N PHE A 171 -12.99 14.85 -11.66
CA PHE A 171 -12.79 13.40 -11.61
C PHE A 171 -12.06 12.94 -10.34
N LEU A 172 -10.94 13.59 -9.98
CA LEU A 172 -10.17 13.23 -8.79
C LEU A 172 -10.94 13.49 -7.50
N SER A 173 -11.81 14.52 -7.47
CA SER A 173 -12.69 14.75 -6.33
C SER A 173 -13.69 13.62 -6.12
N PHE A 174 -14.17 13.02 -7.21
CA PHE A 174 -15.00 11.82 -7.16
C PHE A 174 -14.22 10.62 -6.57
N LEU A 175 -13.01 10.32 -7.06
CA LEU A 175 -12.18 9.23 -6.50
C LEU A 175 -11.94 9.44 -5.00
N ILE A 176 -11.53 10.64 -4.58
CA ILE A 176 -11.33 10.99 -3.15
C ILE A 176 -12.60 10.71 -2.32
N ALA A 177 -13.77 10.97 -2.88
CA ALA A 177 -15.04 10.69 -2.20
C ALA A 177 -15.32 9.18 -2.14
N ARG A 178 -14.95 8.41 -3.15
CA ARG A 178 -15.09 6.94 -3.12
C ARG A 178 -14.15 6.29 -2.11
N ASP A 179 -12.88 6.68 -2.07
CA ASP A 179 -11.93 6.22 -1.05
C ASP A 179 -12.46 6.51 0.36
N THR A 180 -13.11 7.66 0.55
CA THR A 180 -13.76 8.01 1.83
C THR A 180 -14.90 7.04 2.14
N MET A 181 -15.71 6.67 1.16
CA MET A 181 -16.82 5.72 1.37
C MET A 181 -16.26 4.32 1.66
N HIS A 182 -15.29 3.86 0.90
CA HIS A 182 -14.65 2.56 1.12
C HIS A 182 -14.01 2.46 2.52
N GLN A 183 -13.30 3.49 2.95
CA GLN A 183 -12.75 3.52 4.30
C GLN A 183 -13.84 3.41 5.37
N GLN A 184 -14.94 4.15 5.22
CA GLN A 184 -16.06 4.09 6.17
C GLN A 184 -16.74 2.72 6.21
N GLN A 185 -16.90 2.05 5.07
CA GLN A 185 -17.50 0.71 5.06
C GLN A 185 -16.61 -0.32 5.75
N TRP A 186 -15.27 -0.24 5.62
CA TRP A 186 -14.36 -1.12 6.35
C TRP A 186 -14.38 -0.86 7.85
N LEU A 187 -14.49 0.41 8.27
CA LEU A 187 -14.68 0.78 9.68
C LEU A 187 -16.03 0.25 10.20
N ALA A 188 -17.10 0.29 9.41
CA ALA A 188 -18.39 -0.25 9.79
C ALA A 188 -18.35 -1.78 9.97
N VAL A 189 -17.62 -2.51 9.13
CA VAL A 189 -17.40 -3.95 9.33
C VAL A 189 -16.66 -4.21 10.64
N ILE A 190 -15.62 -3.44 10.95
CA ILE A 190 -14.89 -3.55 12.23
C ILE A 190 -15.85 -3.26 13.41
N GLU A 191 -16.75 -2.29 13.29
CA GLU A 191 -17.76 -1.99 14.30
C GLU A 191 -18.73 -3.16 14.49
N GLU A 192 -19.25 -3.74 13.41
CA GLU A 192 -20.11 -4.95 13.48
C GLU A 192 -19.40 -6.15 14.12
N MET A 193 -18.08 -6.25 14.01
CA MET A 193 -17.26 -7.27 14.66
C MET A 193 -17.01 -6.99 16.16
N GLY A 194 -17.59 -5.94 16.73
CA GLY A 194 -17.44 -5.54 18.13
C GLY A 194 -16.46 -4.37 18.34
N GLY A 195 -16.01 -3.73 17.28
CA GLY A 195 -15.12 -2.58 17.33
C GLY A 195 -13.64 -2.95 17.45
N ILE A 196 -12.78 -1.94 17.47
CA ILE A 196 -11.32 -2.12 17.55
C ILE A 196 -10.92 -2.91 18.80
N GLY A 197 -11.54 -2.65 19.95
CA GLY A 197 -11.22 -3.35 21.19
C GLY A 197 -11.47 -4.85 21.16
N ALA A 198 -12.47 -5.33 20.40
CA ALA A 198 -12.74 -6.75 20.20
C ALA A 198 -11.91 -7.37 19.06
N SER A 199 -11.44 -6.56 18.15
CA SER A 199 -10.64 -7.01 16.99
C SER A 199 -9.14 -7.03 17.26
N LEU A 200 -8.69 -6.42 18.35
CA LEU A 200 -7.29 -6.35 18.76
C LEU A 200 -7.09 -6.97 20.17
N PRO A 201 -6.01 -7.74 20.39
CA PRO A 201 -5.14 -8.29 19.35
C PRO A 201 -5.96 -9.10 18.35
N ILE A 202 -5.47 -9.23 17.10
CA ILE A 202 -6.22 -9.90 16.03
C ILE A 202 -6.74 -11.25 16.52
N PRO A 203 -8.09 -11.46 16.56
CA PRO A 203 -8.67 -12.70 17.06
C PRO A 203 -8.11 -13.91 16.30
N ASN A 204 -8.01 -15.05 16.95
CA ASN A 204 -7.57 -16.33 16.38
C ASN A 204 -6.16 -16.36 15.76
N SER A 205 -5.38 -15.31 15.85
CA SER A 205 -3.98 -15.34 15.41
C SER A 205 -3.08 -15.97 16.47
N PHE A 206 -3.33 -15.69 17.74
CA PHE A 206 -2.67 -16.33 18.89
C PHE A 206 -3.58 -16.25 20.13
N PRO A 207 -3.67 -17.30 20.96
CA PRO A 207 -4.49 -17.26 22.17
C PRO A 207 -3.90 -16.28 23.19
N PRO A 208 -4.70 -15.32 23.69
CA PRO A 208 -4.21 -14.28 24.59
C PRO A 208 -3.54 -14.79 25.88
N GLU A 209 -3.94 -15.98 26.34
CA GLU A 209 -3.37 -16.63 27.52
C GLU A 209 -1.93 -17.14 27.29
N GLY A 210 -1.54 -17.27 26.00
CA GLY A 210 -0.20 -17.67 25.61
C GLY A 210 0.77 -16.49 25.40
N GLU A 211 0.23 -15.25 25.36
CA GLU A 211 1.07 -14.06 25.21
C GLU A 211 1.83 -13.76 26.51
N ALA A 212 3.06 -13.28 26.38
CA ALA A 212 3.82 -12.70 27.49
C ALA A 212 3.26 -11.31 27.82
N ASN A 213 2.08 -11.28 28.47
CA ASN A 213 1.27 -10.08 28.66
C ASN A 213 2.01 -8.93 29.35
N GLU A 214 3.04 -9.21 30.17
CA GLU A 214 3.91 -8.22 30.78
C GLU A 214 4.68 -7.38 29.74
N HIS A 215 4.78 -7.85 28.50
CA HIS A 215 5.44 -7.15 27.40
C HIS A 215 4.47 -6.47 26.42
N SER A 216 3.15 -6.68 26.58
CA SER A 216 2.16 -6.24 25.57
C SER A 216 1.74 -4.77 25.73
N TYR A 217 2.01 -4.11 26.87
CA TYR A 217 1.38 -2.82 27.21
C TYR A 217 2.36 -1.72 27.59
N TYR A 218 3.64 -1.88 27.34
CA TYR A 218 4.60 -0.81 27.56
C TYR A 218 5.32 -0.42 26.27
N CYS A 219 5.52 0.86 26.09
CA CYS A 219 6.43 1.35 25.06
C CYS A 219 7.82 1.58 25.63
N LEU A 220 8.81 1.37 24.79
CA LEU A 220 10.23 1.51 25.14
C LEU A 220 10.74 2.89 24.71
N ASN A 221 11.43 3.57 25.60
CA ASN A 221 12.28 4.68 25.22
C ASN A 221 13.68 4.14 24.86
N THR A 222 14.02 4.22 23.59
CA THR A 222 15.35 3.83 23.09
C THR A 222 16.29 5.03 22.93
N SER A 223 15.83 6.24 23.28
CA SER A 223 16.67 7.43 23.28
C SER A 223 17.49 7.48 24.56
N LEU A 224 18.80 7.74 24.42
CA LEU A 224 19.71 7.88 25.55
C LEU A 224 19.69 9.28 26.17
N ASP A 225 19.18 10.26 25.47
CA ASP A 225 19.29 11.70 25.84
C ASP A 225 17.95 12.39 26.04
N LYS A 226 16.84 11.73 25.73
CA LYS A 226 15.50 12.33 25.82
C LYS A 226 14.51 11.36 26.43
N PRO A 227 13.59 11.84 27.28
CA PRO A 227 12.47 11.03 27.74
C PRO A 227 11.53 10.68 26.59
N LEU A 228 10.80 9.58 26.73
CA LEU A 228 9.72 9.25 25.82
C LEU A 228 8.66 10.36 25.86
N PRO A 229 8.22 10.91 24.73
CA PRO A 229 7.15 11.90 24.72
C PRO A 229 5.86 11.32 25.32
N GLU A 230 5.21 12.08 26.17
CA GLU A 230 3.94 11.70 26.76
C GLU A 230 2.82 11.69 25.70
N GLY A 231 1.94 10.69 25.78
CA GLY A 231 0.80 10.56 24.86
C GLY A 231 -0.06 9.37 25.22
N ARG A 232 -1.15 9.18 24.46
CA ARG A 232 -2.09 8.08 24.66
C ARG A 232 -1.44 6.68 24.51
N TRP A 233 -0.33 6.61 23.82
CA TRP A 233 0.49 5.38 23.63
C TRP A 233 1.32 5.00 24.85
N SER A 234 1.50 5.89 25.81
CA SER A 234 2.34 5.70 26.99
C SER A 234 1.56 5.72 28.30
N GLN A 235 0.24 5.95 28.24
CA GLN A 235 -0.61 6.02 29.44
C GLN A 235 -2.08 5.70 29.12
N GLY A 236 -2.80 5.24 30.14
CA GLY A 236 -4.22 4.91 30.06
C GLY A 236 -4.48 3.47 29.60
N PRO A 237 -5.76 3.07 29.53
CA PRO A 237 -6.14 1.69 29.22
C PRO A 237 -5.72 1.28 27.81
N SER A 238 -5.30 0.02 27.64
CA SER A 238 -5.08 -0.58 26.30
C SER A 238 -6.38 -0.64 25.50
N TYR A 239 -6.28 -0.67 24.17
CA TYR A 239 -7.46 -0.72 23.30
C TYR A 239 -8.24 -2.04 23.40
N ASP A 240 -7.58 -3.13 23.77
CA ASP A 240 -8.20 -4.44 24.03
C ASP A 240 -8.81 -4.57 25.43
N GLY A 241 -8.64 -3.54 26.29
CA GLY A 241 -9.16 -3.50 27.65
C GLY A 241 -8.46 -4.44 28.66
N ARG A 242 -7.35 -5.09 28.27
CA ARG A 242 -6.66 -6.10 29.10
C ARG A 242 -5.53 -5.53 29.93
N GLY A 243 -5.04 -4.33 29.60
CA GLY A 243 -3.90 -3.73 30.27
C GLY A 243 -3.95 -2.21 30.35
N GLN A 244 -2.86 -1.65 30.85
CA GLN A 244 -2.64 -0.21 30.91
C GLN A 244 -1.36 0.13 30.16
N PHE A 245 -1.39 1.12 29.29
CA PHE A 245 -0.19 1.60 28.66
C PHE A 245 0.75 2.25 29.69
N THR A 246 2.00 1.87 29.61
CA THR A 246 3.10 2.41 30.41
C THR A 246 4.30 2.72 29.53
N ALA A 247 5.31 3.38 30.08
CA ALA A 247 6.57 3.64 29.40
C ALA A 247 7.73 3.08 30.23
N LYS A 248 8.67 2.42 29.58
CA LYS A 248 9.97 2.05 30.17
C LYS A 248 11.05 2.94 29.57
N GLN A 249 11.76 3.66 30.42
CA GLN A 249 12.81 4.60 30.01
C GLN A 249 14.06 3.88 29.50
N GLU A 250 14.37 2.74 30.08
CA GLU A 250 15.52 1.92 29.69
C GLU A 250 15.01 0.50 29.42
N PRO A 251 15.23 -0.05 28.21
CA PRO A 251 14.88 -1.42 27.94
C PRO A 251 15.78 -2.37 28.73
N GLU A 252 15.18 -3.27 29.46
CA GLU A 252 15.90 -4.35 30.11
C GLU A 252 16.37 -5.37 29.06
N LEU A 253 17.66 -5.67 29.04
CA LEU A 253 18.23 -6.68 28.15
C LEU A 253 18.07 -8.06 28.79
N LEU A 254 17.10 -8.83 28.28
CA LEU A 254 16.68 -10.10 28.89
C LEU A 254 17.40 -11.32 28.35
N GLY A 255 18.27 -11.16 27.35
CA GLY A 255 18.93 -12.29 26.72
C GLY A 255 20.36 -12.00 26.30
N SER A 256 21.18 -13.03 26.22
CA SER A 256 22.50 -13.00 25.58
C SER A 256 22.39 -13.49 24.13
N GLU A 257 23.33 -13.08 23.30
CA GLU A 257 23.46 -13.62 21.94
C GLU A 257 23.63 -15.14 21.97
N PRO A 258 22.84 -15.90 21.19
CA PRO A 258 23.02 -17.34 21.10
C PRO A 258 24.31 -17.67 20.34
N LEU A 259 25.08 -18.60 20.85
CA LEU A 259 26.20 -19.17 20.11
C LEU A 259 25.67 -20.06 19.00
N LEU A 260 25.92 -19.66 17.76
CA LEU A 260 25.56 -20.46 16.59
C LEU A 260 26.52 -21.60 16.44
N GLY A 261 26.01 -22.84 16.42
CA GLY A 261 26.81 -24.02 16.12
C GLY A 261 27.27 -24.04 14.65
N ASN A 262 28.21 -24.93 14.35
CA ASN A 262 28.66 -25.15 12.98
C ASN A 262 27.51 -25.58 12.08
N ALA A 263 27.49 -25.09 10.85
CA ALA A 263 26.50 -25.52 9.84
C ALA A 263 26.62 -27.05 9.64
N ARG A 264 25.47 -27.71 9.47
CA ARG A 264 25.46 -29.15 9.20
C ARG A 264 26.15 -29.44 7.87
N PRO A 265 26.92 -30.55 7.76
CA PRO A 265 27.49 -30.98 6.49
C PRO A 265 26.38 -31.10 5.43
N GLY A 266 26.56 -30.47 4.26
CA GLY A 266 25.57 -30.45 3.17
C GLY A 266 24.69 -29.22 3.09
N SER A 267 24.77 -28.27 4.02
CA SER A 267 24.00 -27.01 3.97
C SER A 267 24.57 -25.93 3.01
N GLY A 268 25.63 -26.24 2.25
CA GLY A 268 26.26 -25.32 1.29
C GLY A 268 27.14 -24.21 1.93
N ALA A 269 27.12 -24.07 3.25
CA ALA A 269 28.02 -23.19 3.95
C ALA A 269 29.31 -23.95 4.34
N GLN A 270 30.33 -23.94 3.50
CA GLN A 270 31.66 -24.30 3.92
C GLN A 270 32.24 -23.13 4.72
N GLN A 271 32.37 -23.31 6.03
CA GLN A 271 33.24 -22.46 6.81
C GLN A 271 34.70 -22.78 6.37
N GLU A 272 35.35 -21.80 5.76
CA GLU A 272 36.82 -21.85 5.67
C GLU A 272 37.35 -21.91 7.11
N GLN A 273 37.94 -23.02 7.49
CA GLN A 273 38.75 -23.08 8.69
C GLN A 273 39.93 -22.12 8.48
N ILE A 274 39.89 -20.99 9.19
CA ILE A 274 41.10 -20.20 9.41
C ILE A 274 41.99 -21.04 10.35
N SER A 275 42.69 -21.99 9.78
CA SER A 275 43.76 -22.69 10.43
C SER A 275 45.00 -21.80 10.36
N GLY A 276 45.40 -21.20 11.48
CA GLY A 276 46.66 -20.52 11.50
C GLY A 276 46.90 -19.56 12.66
N VAL A 277 46.69 -20.00 13.90
CA VAL A 277 47.47 -19.46 15.03
C VAL A 277 47.99 -20.66 15.80
N PRO A 278 49.31 -20.90 15.81
CA PRO A 278 49.86 -21.94 16.66
C PRO A 278 49.75 -21.50 18.13
N PRO A 279 49.50 -22.44 19.07
CA PRO A 279 49.48 -22.12 20.48
C PRO A 279 50.88 -21.66 20.94
N GLU A 280 50.92 -20.51 21.62
CA GLU A 280 52.10 -20.06 22.32
C GLU A 280 52.51 -21.12 23.37
N GLN A 281 53.75 -21.56 23.28
CA GLN A 281 54.33 -22.42 24.31
C GLN A 281 54.68 -21.58 25.52
N PRO A 282 54.41 -22.07 26.75
CA PRO A 282 54.83 -21.37 27.95
C PRO A 282 56.36 -21.51 28.16
N VAL A 283 56.98 -20.37 28.51
CA VAL A 283 58.33 -20.27 28.98
C VAL A 283 58.41 -20.65 30.47
#